data_0c0f5a4fb4699dbf815c0acf11d3406b
#
_entry.id   0c0f5a4fb4699dbf815c0acf11d3406b
#
_cell.length_a   1.000
_cell.length_b   1.000
_cell.length_c   1.000
_cell.angle_alpha   90.00
_cell.angle_beta   90.00
_cell.angle_gamma   90.00
#
_symmetry.space_group_name_H-M   'P 1'
#
loop_
_entity.id
_entity.type
_entity.pdbx_description
1 polymer ?
#
loop_
_entity_poly.entity_id
_entity_poly.type
_entity_poly.pdbx_seq_one_letter_code
_entity_poly.pdbx_strand_id
1 'polypeptide(L)'
;FAEGTFNAAFVPSFTSELMKNKSRSTKFANDIFNLLFLGLLFIVLVIEIFMPTFVGLIAPGFVQDSNKIELATILTRITFPFLMFVCLGSFFSAILNSYNKFAAASAAPIILNIVLIGILVFAKFLNDDLVYYLSYGVSISGLLQILFLFKFVRKYLSIQFNFRFKVTKSVTLFFKKLLPSVFSSGVTQINILVGTIIASFQASAVSYLYYADRVYQINLAIAGIAIGVVVLPQLSKYVHLKKKSKILLIQNKALELSMFLSLPATIGLMIGSKEIISALFGYGSFDLISVINSSKALYYFGFGLPAFALIKVFSSFFFANHDTKTPFYISFISVLVNIFISLYYFRDFGFIIIPIATSISSWFNAIVLFLFLKYQNLFSFNNVFIIRFFKILFASVVMGIFFKYLITIFQMNLLYTSNLKLFYLILIVLMSSLFYFCTSFLIRAFNSNDLKLKY
;
A
#
# COMPACT_ATOMS: atom_id res chain seq x y z
N PHE A 1 -1.39 6.07 9.75
CA PHE A 1 -2.05 7.33 10.08
C PHE A 1 -2.27 8.17 8.82
N ALA A 2 -1.24 8.47 8.05
CA ALA A 2 -1.30 9.31 6.86
C ALA A 2 -2.07 8.68 5.68
N GLU A 3 -2.20 7.37 5.62
CA GLU A 3 -2.77 6.60 4.51
C GLU A 3 -4.31 6.41 4.60
N GLY A 4 -5.04 7.43 4.99
CA GLY A 4 -6.50 7.38 4.97
C GLY A 4 -7.18 7.08 6.30
N THR A 5 -6.49 6.47 7.28
CA THR A 5 -7.06 6.17 8.60
C THR A 5 -7.51 7.44 9.32
N PHE A 6 -6.69 8.49 9.26
CA PHE A 6 -7.05 9.78 9.82
C PHE A 6 -8.27 10.40 9.12
N ASN A 7 -8.30 10.37 7.79
CA ASN A 7 -9.42 10.87 6.99
C ASN A 7 -10.73 10.18 7.35
N ALA A 8 -10.71 8.85 7.54
CA ALA A 8 -11.90 8.06 7.87
C ALA A 8 -12.54 8.48 9.22
N ALA A 9 -11.73 8.91 10.18
CA ALA A 9 -12.22 9.38 11.48
C ALA A 9 -12.54 10.89 11.49
N PHE A 10 -11.66 11.70 10.85
CA PHE A 10 -11.74 13.15 10.92
C PHE A 10 -12.85 13.72 10.03
N VAL A 11 -12.95 13.32 8.76
CA VAL A 11 -13.91 13.89 7.81
C VAL A 11 -15.36 13.82 8.31
N PRO A 12 -15.88 12.66 8.79
CA PRO A 12 -17.24 12.61 9.32
C PRO A 12 -17.44 13.46 10.58
N SER A 13 -16.42 13.49 11.47
CA SER A 13 -16.48 14.25 12.71
C SER A 13 -16.48 15.76 12.44
N PHE A 14 -15.59 16.23 11.55
CA PHE A 14 -15.52 17.62 11.17
C PHE A 14 -16.75 18.08 10.39
N THR A 15 -17.24 17.29 9.43
CA THR A 15 -18.45 17.60 8.67
C THR A 15 -19.67 17.72 9.58
N SER A 16 -19.80 16.86 10.59
CA SER A 16 -20.86 16.96 11.60
C SER A 16 -20.81 18.28 12.39
N GLU A 17 -19.61 18.77 12.74
CA GLU A 17 -19.46 20.08 13.41
C GLU A 17 -19.69 21.25 12.43
N LEU A 18 -19.30 21.09 11.17
CA LEU A 18 -19.49 22.08 10.11
C LEU A 18 -20.99 22.30 9.81
N MET A 19 -21.77 21.24 9.79
CA MET A 19 -23.22 21.31 9.62
C MET A 19 -23.92 22.04 10.76
N LYS A 20 -23.38 22.00 11.97
CA LYS A 20 -23.94 22.73 13.12
C LYS A 20 -23.62 24.24 13.04
N ASN A 21 -22.34 24.59 12.90
CA ASN A 21 -21.88 25.99 12.80
C ASN A 21 -20.42 26.05 12.37
N LYS A 22 -20.08 26.97 11.47
CA LYS A 22 -18.71 27.23 11.00
C LYS A 22 -17.74 27.55 12.16
N SER A 23 -18.18 28.34 13.16
CA SER A 23 -17.35 28.66 14.33
C SER A 23 -16.99 27.40 15.16
N ARG A 24 -17.92 26.46 15.31
CA ARG A 24 -17.68 25.19 16.03
C ARG A 24 -16.70 24.31 15.28
N SER A 25 -16.85 24.19 13.95
CA SER A 25 -15.93 23.42 13.13
C SER A 25 -14.51 24.00 13.14
N THR A 26 -14.38 25.33 13.12
CA THR A 26 -13.10 26.02 13.23
C THR A 26 -12.45 25.73 14.58
N LYS A 27 -13.20 25.82 15.68
CA LYS A 27 -12.71 25.51 17.01
C LYS A 27 -12.28 24.06 17.14
N PHE A 28 -13.11 23.11 16.68
CA PHE A 28 -12.79 21.68 16.65
C PHE A 28 -11.50 21.40 15.86
N ALA A 29 -11.37 21.99 14.65
CA ALA A 29 -10.17 21.85 13.85
C ALA A 29 -8.92 22.39 14.54
N ASN A 30 -9.01 23.55 15.19
CA ASN A 30 -7.90 24.15 15.94
C ASN A 30 -7.51 23.32 17.15
N ASP A 31 -8.48 22.77 17.91
CA ASP A 31 -8.20 21.89 19.04
C ASP A 31 -7.49 20.61 18.58
N ILE A 32 -7.94 19.98 17.47
CA ILE A 32 -7.28 18.81 16.89
C ILE A 32 -5.89 19.15 16.34
N PHE A 33 -5.74 20.28 15.63
CA PHE A 33 -4.46 20.72 15.10
C PHE A 33 -3.42 20.89 16.20
N ASN A 34 -3.77 21.62 17.28
CA ASN A 34 -2.86 21.86 18.39
C ASN A 34 -2.46 20.59 19.11
N LEU A 35 -3.42 19.66 19.34
CA LEU A 35 -3.13 18.35 19.92
C LEU A 35 -2.21 17.50 19.06
N LEU A 36 -2.47 17.46 17.75
CA LEU A 36 -1.64 16.72 16.80
C LEU A 36 -0.23 17.35 16.70
N PHE A 37 -0.15 18.67 16.57
CA PHE A 37 1.12 19.37 16.45
C PHE A 37 2.00 19.13 17.68
N LEU A 38 1.46 19.35 18.88
CA LEU A 38 2.22 19.16 20.12
C LEU A 38 2.57 17.69 20.36
N GLY A 39 1.64 16.77 20.10
CA GLY A 39 1.90 15.34 20.24
C GLY A 39 2.96 14.84 19.26
N LEU A 40 2.88 15.26 17.99
CA LEU A 40 3.87 14.89 16.97
C LEU A 40 5.23 15.54 17.25
N LEU A 41 5.25 16.82 17.65
CA LEU A 41 6.48 17.51 18.04
C LEU A 41 7.16 16.78 19.21
N PHE A 42 6.39 16.40 20.22
CA PHE A 42 6.91 15.63 21.37
C PHE A 42 7.50 14.29 20.93
N ILE A 43 6.78 13.52 20.09
CA ILE A 43 7.25 12.23 19.56
C ILE A 43 8.53 12.43 18.75
N VAL A 44 8.58 13.43 17.86
CA VAL A 44 9.76 13.71 17.04
C VAL A 44 10.94 14.07 17.92
N LEU A 45 10.79 14.95 18.90
CA LEU A 45 11.87 15.35 19.81
C LEU A 45 12.39 14.17 20.64
N VAL A 46 11.49 13.35 21.19
CA VAL A 46 11.90 12.16 21.96
C VAL A 46 12.70 11.19 21.09
N ILE A 47 12.20 10.88 19.88
CA ILE A 47 12.89 9.94 19.00
C ILE A 47 14.20 10.53 18.47
N GLU A 48 14.27 11.84 18.18
CA GLU A 48 15.53 12.49 17.79
C GLU A 48 16.62 12.37 18.86
N ILE A 49 16.26 12.50 20.14
CA ILE A 49 17.19 12.31 21.26
C ILE A 49 17.66 10.86 21.31
N PHE A 50 16.76 9.91 21.17
CA PHE A 50 17.04 8.47 21.25
C PHE A 50 17.22 7.80 19.87
N MET A 51 17.60 8.56 18.82
CA MET A 51 17.66 8.05 17.44
C MET A 51 18.55 6.80 17.29
N PRO A 52 19.76 6.71 17.86
CA PRO A 52 20.58 5.49 17.74
C PRO A 52 19.85 4.24 18.27
N THR A 53 19.18 4.36 19.42
CA THR A 53 18.41 3.27 20.02
C THR A 53 17.20 2.92 19.14
N PHE A 54 16.52 3.92 18.60
CA PHE A 54 15.36 3.72 17.72
C PHE A 54 15.76 2.99 16.45
N VAL A 55 16.85 3.39 15.78
CA VAL A 55 17.36 2.71 14.59
C VAL A 55 17.82 1.29 14.92
N GLY A 56 18.49 1.09 16.07
CA GLY A 56 18.89 -0.24 16.54
C GLY A 56 17.71 -1.17 16.82
N LEU A 57 16.56 -0.66 17.25
CA LEU A 57 15.33 -1.43 17.43
C LEU A 57 14.68 -1.83 16.11
N ILE A 58 14.70 -0.95 15.10
CA ILE A 58 14.09 -1.19 13.78
C ILE A 58 14.99 -2.04 12.89
N ALA A 59 16.30 -1.90 13.02
CA ALA A 59 17.29 -2.61 12.22
C ALA A 59 18.43 -3.17 13.07
N PRO A 60 18.14 -4.13 13.98
CA PRO A 60 19.14 -4.66 14.92
C PRO A 60 20.32 -5.32 14.22
N GLY A 61 20.15 -5.87 13.03
CA GLY A 61 21.25 -6.41 12.24
C GLY A 61 22.28 -5.36 11.79
N PHE A 62 21.93 -4.05 11.78
CA PHE A 62 22.88 -2.99 11.44
C PHE A 62 23.84 -2.68 12.62
N VAL A 63 23.47 -3.02 13.84
CA VAL A 63 24.32 -2.77 15.03
C VAL A 63 25.66 -3.52 14.96
N GLN A 64 25.73 -4.59 14.16
CA GLN A 64 26.98 -5.36 13.98
C GLN A 64 28.01 -4.62 13.10
N ASP A 65 27.60 -3.58 12.36
CA ASP A 65 28.46 -2.76 11.50
C ASP A 65 28.36 -1.30 11.96
N SER A 66 29.42 -0.80 12.61
CA SER A 66 29.46 0.54 13.20
C SER A 66 29.23 1.65 12.16
N ASN A 67 29.79 1.53 10.98
CA ASN A 67 29.63 2.52 9.90
C ASN A 67 28.18 2.55 9.39
N LYS A 68 27.58 1.37 9.26
CA LYS A 68 26.22 1.22 8.76
C LYS A 68 25.18 1.75 9.72
N ILE A 69 25.31 1.47 11.03
CA ILE A 69 24.37 1.97 12.03
C ILE A 69 24.51 3.48 12.21
N GLU A 70 25.74 4.02 12.15
CA GLU A 70 25.99 5.45 12.22
C GLU A 70 25.36 6.17 11.02
N LEU A 71 25.63 5.73 9.80
CA LEU A 71 25.03 6.29 8.59
C LEU A 71 23.50 6.21 8.63
N ALA A 72 22.94 5.06 8.99
CA ALA A 72 21.48 4.89 9.12
C ALA A 72 20.90 5.84 10.16
N THR A 73 21.59 6.04 11.29
CA THR A 73 21.16 6.98 12.34
C THR A 73 21.13 8.42 11.84
N ILE A 74 22.18 8.86 11.15
CA ILE A 74 22.28 10.24 10.62
C ILE A 74 21.17 10.47 9.57
N LEU A 75 21.04 9.55 8.61
CA LEU A 75 20.03 9.69 7.55
C LEU A 75 18.60 9.64 8.09
N THR A 76 18.34 8.78 9.08
CA THR A 76 17.03 8.72 9.73
C THR A 76 16.75 10.00 10.49
N ARG A 77 17.72 10.55 11.22
CA ARG A 77 17.58 11.83 11.92
C ARG A 77 17.23 12.98 10.96
N ILE A 78 17.85 13.05 9.79
CA ILE A 78 17.54 14.07 8.79
C ILE A 78 16.11 13.89 8.23
N THR A 79 15.68 12.64 8.03
CA THR A 79 14.37 12.36 7.41
C THR A 79 13.21 12.29 8.41
N PHE A 80 13.47 12.07 9.69
CA PHE A 80 12.43 11.81 10.70
C PHE A 80 11.43 12.98 10.89
N PRO A 81 11.82 14.27 10.80
CA PRO A 81 10.88 15.39 10.85
C PRO A 81 9.78 15.33 9.78
N PHE A 82 10.02 14.63 8.64
CA PHE A 82 9.02 14.40 7.61
C PHE A 82 7.76 13.70 8.16
N LEU A 83 7.89 12.86 9.20
CA LEU A 83 6.75 12.21 9.86
C LEU A 83 5.74 13.25 10.37
N MET A 84 6.22 14.28 11.06
CA MET A 84 5.37 15.36 11.55
C MET A 84 4.70 16.09 10.39
N PHE A 85 5.45 16.38 9.35
CA PHE A 85 4.96 17.11 8.19
C PHE A 85 3.88 16.34 7.43
N VAL A 86 4.08 15.04 7.18
CA VAL A 86 3.09 14.23 6.46
C VAL A 86 1.82 14.00 7.29
N CYS A 87 1.93 13.89 8.62
CA CYS A 87 0.77 13.77 9.49
C CYS A 87 -0.07 15.05 9.53
N LEU A 88 0.58 16.21 9.64
CA LEU A 88 -0.11 17.51 9.55
C LEU A 88 -0.66 17.78 8.15
N GLY A 89 0.04 17.33 7.11
CA GLY A 89 -0.46 17.35 5.73
C GLY A 89 -1.74 16.54 5.57
N SER A 90 -1.82 15.38 6.19
CA SER A 90 -3.04 14.55 6.21
C SER A 90 -4.20 15.24 6.91
N PHE A 91 -3.95 15.98 7.99
CA PHE A 91 -4.95 16.80 8.65
C PHE A 91 -5.49 17.91 7.73
N PHE A 92 -4.62 18.63 7.04
CA PHE A 92 -5.04 19.67 6.08
C PHE A 92 -5.78 19.07 4.87
N SER A 93 -5.33 17.93 4.38
CA SER A 93 -6.01 17.18 3.31
C SER A 93 -7.42 16.76 3.73
N ALA A 94 -7.60 16.31 4.98
CA ALA A 94 -8.90 15.93 5.52
C ALA A 94 -9.87 17.13 5.61
N ILE A 95 -9.38 18.32 5.99
CA ILE A 95 -10.17 19.55 5.94
C ILE A 95 -10.62 19.84 4.50
N LEU A 96 -9.69 19.84 3.54
CA LEU A 96 -10.01 20.10 2.13
C LEU A 96 -11.01 19.10 1.57
N ASN A 97 -10.85 17.82 1.89
CA ASN A 97 -11.77 16.75 1.50
C ASN A 97 -13.18 16.99 2.08
N SER A 98 -13.28 17.49 3.31
CA SER A 98 -14.56 17.85 3.94
C SER A 98 -15.28 19.01 3.23
N TYR A 99 -14.53 19.85 2.52
CA TYR A 99 -15.04 20.93 1.64
C TYR A 99 -15.13 20.48 0.18
N ASN A 100 -15.02 19.19 -0.15
CA ASN A 100 -15.03 18.62 -1.51
C ASN A 100 -13.91 19.19 -2.41
N LYS A 101 -12.77 19.56 -1.83
CA LYS A 101 -11.60 20.10 -2.55
C LYS A 101 -10.49 19.05 -2.66
N PHE A 102 -10.77 17.98 -3.39
CA PHE A 102 -9.88 16.81 -3.49
C PHE A 102 -8.59 17.08 -4.26
N ALA A 103 -8.61 17.97 -5.26
CA ALA A 103 -7.48 18.19 -6.17
C ALA A 103 -6.20 18.62 -5.42
N ALA A 104 -6.29 19.58 -4.49
CA ALA A 104 -5.14 20.04 -3.73
C ALA A 104 -4.61 18.96 -2.77
N ALA A 105 -5.52 18.20 -2.12
CA ALA A 105 -5.14 17.09 -1.26
C ALA A 105 -4.39 16.00 -2.03
N SER A 106 -4.86 15.66 -3.25
CA SER A 106 -4.22 14.64 -4.10
C SER A 106 -2.94 15.12 -4.77
N ALA A 107 -2.75 16.44 -4.96
CA ALA A 107 -1.56 17.01 -5.57
C ALA A 107 -0.37 17.13 -4.60
N ALA A 108 -0.61 17.19 -3.29
CA ALA A 108 0.46 17.40 -2.31
C ALA A 108 1.60 16.37 -2.38
N PRO A 109 1.35 15.04 -2.55
CA PRO A 109 2.44 14.06 -2.67
C PRO A 109 3.34 14.26 -3.90
N ILE A 110 2.86 14.93 -4.95
CA ILE A 110 3.66 15.21 -6.16
C ILE A 110 4.87 16.09 -5.82
N ILE A 111 4.75 16.96 -4.81
CA ILE A 111 5.83 17.85 -4.36
C ILE A 111 7.06 17.06 -3.92
N LEU A 112 6.87 15.91 -3.23
CA LEU A 112 7.99 15.05 -2.86
C LEU A 112 8.77 14.58 -4.09
N ASN A 113 8.05 14.10 -5.10
CA ASN A 113 8.68 13.62 -6.32
C ASN A 113 9.41 14.74 -7.08
N ILE A 114 8.81 15.93 -7.17
CA ILE A 114 9.43 17.08 -7.82
C ILE A 114 10.73 17.48 -7.11
N VAL A 115 10.72 17.56 -5.79
CA VAL A 115 11.91 17.90 -5.00
C VAL A 115 13.01 16.85 -5.18
N LEU A 116 12.68 15.57 -5.06
CA LEU A 116 13.67 14.49 -5.20
C LEU A 116 14.24 14.42 -6.63
N ILE A 117 13.41 14.57 -7.67
CA ILE A 117 13.88 14.64 -9.06
C ILE A 117 14.77 15.86 -9.25
N GLY A 118 14.39 17.03 -8.70
CA GLY A 118 15.20 18.22 -8.73
C GLY A 118 16.60 17.98 -8.14
N ILE A 119 16.67 17.38 -6.94
CA ILE A 119 17.95 17.04 -6.30
C ILE A 119 18.76 16.09 -7.18
N LEU A 120 18.15 15.04 -7.74
CA LEU A 120 18.85 14.09 -8.62
C LEU A 120 19.41 14.74 -9.87
N VAL A 121 18.71 15.71 -10.46
CA VAL A 121 19.20 16.49 -11.62
C VAL A 121 20.37 17.36 -11.22
N PHE A 122 20.27 18.07 -10.08
CA PHE A 122 21.35 18.91 -9.57
C PHE A 122 22.53 18.13 -9.03
N ALA A 123 22.35 16.88 -8.58
CA ALA A 123 23.41 16.03 -8.05
C ALA A 123 24.51 15.73 -9.08
N LYS A 124 24.21 15.84 -10.39
CA LYS A 124 25.26 15.77 -11.44
C LYS A 124 26.31 16.88 -11.32
N PHE A 125 25.98 17.97 -10.65
CA PHE A 125 26.85 19.13 -10.43
C PHE A 125 27.43 19.18 -9.01
N LEU A 126 26.95 18.31 -8.12
CA LEU A 126 27.39 18.21 -6.74
C LEU A 126 28.22 16.92 -6.63
N ASN A 127 29.53 17.07 -6.54
CA ASN A 127 30.42 15.97 -6.20
C ASN A 127 30.14 15.59 -4.74
N ASP A 128 29.88 14.31 -4.51
CA ASP A 128 29.73 13.64 -3.21
C ASP A 128 28.40 13.84 -2.44
N ASP A 129 28.01 12.77 -1.73
CA ASP A 129 26.95 12.70 -0.71
C ASP A 129 25.49 12.86 -1.18
N LEU A 130 25.18 12.34 -2.39
CA LEU A 130 23.81 12.31 -2.92
C LEU A 130 22.77 11.81 -1.89
N VAL A 131 23.14 10.86 -1.03
CA VAL A 131 22.26 10.27 -0.03
C VAL A 131 21.83 11.29 1.02
N TYR A 132 22.74 12.19 1.45
CA TYR A 132 22.43 13.27 2.38
C TYR A 132 21.49 14.30 1.74
N TYR A 133 21.78 14.71 0.49
CA TYR A 133 20.92 15.66 -0.23
C TYR A 133 19.50 15.12 -0.42
N LEU A 134 19.36 13.83 -0.77
CA LEU A 134 18.06 13.18 -0.86
C LEU A 134 17.34 13.14 0.50
N SER A 135 18.07 12.87 1.58
CA SER A 135 17.51 12.86 2.94
C SER A 135 16.99 14.24 3.36
N TYR A 136 17.76 15.30 3.11
CA TYR A 136 17.29 16.69 3.31
C TYR A 136 16.10 17.01 2.40
N GLY A 137 16.14 16.54 1.15
CA GLY A 137 15.03 16.69 0.21
C GLY A 137 13.72 16.12 0.68
N VAL A 138 13.74 14.96 1.35
CA VAL A 138 12.55 14.37 1.98
C VAL A 138 11.97 15.34 3.00
N SER A 139 12.75 15.83 3.95
CA SER A 139 12.27 16.75 5.00
C SER A 139 11.80 18.10 4.44
N ILE A 140 12.54 18.69 3.50
CA ILE A 140 12.16 19.92 2.81
C ILE A 140 10.83 19.72 2.06
N SER A 141 10.67 18.60 1.36
CA SER A 141 9.44 18.30 0.63
C SER A 141 8.23 18.21 1.55
N GLY A 142 8.39 17.65 2.76
CA GLY A 142 7.34 17.62 3.76
C GLY A 142 6.89 19.00 4.20
N LEU A 143 7.86 19.89 4.44
CA LEU A 143 7.59 21.29 4.77
C LEU A 143 6.86 22.00 3.61
N LEU A 144 7.31 21.81 2.38
CA LEU A 144 6.67 22.39 1.20
C LEU A 144 5.24 21.87 1.00
N GLN A 145 4.99 20.57 1.26
CA GLN A 145 3.65 19.97 1.21
C GLN A 145 2.71 20.64 2.22
N ILE A 146 3.16 20.85 3.46
CA ILE A 146 2.36 21.54 4.48
C ILE A 146 2.06 22.96 4.04
N LEU A 147 3.06 23.72 3.60
CA LEU A 147 2.88 25.10 3.15
C LEU A 147 1.89 25.20 1.98
N PHE A 148 2.01 24.28 1.02
CA PHE A 148 1.09 24.15 -0.10
C PHE A 148 -0.35 23.91 0.38
N LEU A 149 -0.58 22.89 1.20
CA LEU A 149 -1.91 22.56 1.70
C LEU A 149 -2.48 23.67 2.58
N PHE A 150 -1.67 24.27 3.44
CA PHE A 150 -2.07 25.38 4.30
C PHE A 150 -2.56 26.58 3.49
N LYS A 151 -1.91 26.92 2.35
CA LYS A 151 -2.37 27.97 1.43
C LYS A 151 -3.81 27.75 0.96
N PHE A 152 -4.20 26.51 0.70
CA PHE A 152 -5.57 26.18 0.28
C PHE A 152 -6.53 26.15 1.47
N VAL A 153 -6.14 25.60 2.61
CA VAL A 153 -6.98 25.51 3.82
C VAL A 153 -7.34 26.88 4.35
N ARG A 154 -6.42 27.86 4.32
CA ARG A 154 -6.66 29.25 4.76
C ARG A 154 -7.87 29.93 4.09
N LYS A 155 -8.27 29.47 2.90
CA LYS A 155 -9.46 30.00 2.18
C LYS A 155 -10.78 29.59 2.85
N TYR A 156 -10.76 28.51 3.65
CA TYR A 156 -11.98 27.93 4.24
C TYR A 156 -12.00 28.06 5.76
N LEU A 157 -10.83 28.04 6.38
CA LEU A 157 -10.68 27.92 7.82
C LEU A 157 -9.44 28.66 8.33
N SER A 158 -9.59 29.42 9.42
CA SER A 158 -8.47 30.07 10.11
C SER A 158 -7.87 29.09 11.12
N ILE A 159 -6.72 28.50 10.78
CA ILE A 159 -5.95 27.67 11.71
C ILE A 159 -5.09 28.59 12.55
N GLN A 160 -5.24 28.46 13.89
CA GLN A 160 -4.48 29.22 14.87
C GLN A 160 -3.70 28.25 15.75
N PHE A 161 -2.41 28.47 15.85
CA PHE A 161 -1.57 27.77 16.80
C PHE A 161 -1.78 28.40 18.20
N ASN A 162 -2.13 27.53 19.15
CA ASN A 162 -2.27 27.94 20.55
C ASN A 162 -1.81 26.80 21.44
N PHE A 163 -0.94 27.06 22.42
CA PHE A 163 -0.53 26.07 23.42
C PHE A 163 -1.67 25.63 24.34
N ARG A 164 -2.78 26.39 24.39
CA ARG A 164 -3.96 26.06 25.20
C ARG A 164 -4.95 25.29 24.31
N PHE A 165 -4.98 23.99 24.44
CA PHE A 165 -6.01 23.15 23.82
C PHE A 165 -7.03 22.70 24.85
N LYS A 166 -8.30 22.62 24.44
CA LYS A 166 -9.37 22.07 25.28
C LYS A 166 -9.80 20.70 24.75
N VAL A 167 -9.73 19.70 25.60
CA VAL A 167 -10.30 18.38 25.26
C VAL A 167 -11.82 18.47 25.40
N THR A 168 -12.47 18.89 24.31
CA THR A 168 -13.94 18.98 24.25
C THR A 168 -14.56 17.60 24.01
N LYS A 169 -15.86 17.46 24.27
CA LYS A 169 -16.61 16.21 24.01
C LYS A 169 -16.46 15.74 22.56
N SER A 170 -16.44 16.66 21.59
CA SER A 170 -16.23 16.36 20.16
C SER A 170 -14.83 15.81 19.90
N VAL A 171 -13.80 16.37 20.53
CA VAL A 171 -12.41 15.89 20.45
C VAL A 171 -12.29 14.49 21.03
N THR A 172 -12.88 14.24 22.19
CA THR A 172 -12.89 12.89 22.83
C THR A 172 -13.58 11.86 21.92
N LEU A 173 -14.72 12.21 21.34
CA LEU A 173 -15.44 11.33 20.41
C LEU A 173 -14.63 11.04 19.14
N PHE A 174 -13.89 12.02 18.64
CA PHE A 174 -12.98 11.83 17.50
C PHE A 174 -11.88 10.81 17.86
N PHE A 175 -11.18 10.98 18.99
CA PHE A 175 -10.14 10.03 19.39
C PHE A 175 -10.69 8.62 19.67
N LYS A 176 -11.89 8.50 20.24
CA LYS A 176 -12.56 7.20 20.40
C LYS A 176 -12.83 6.48 19.06
N LYS A 177 -13.00 7.22 17.96
CA LYS A 177 -13.14 6.65 16.63
C LYS A 177 -11.78 6.41 15.96
N LEU A 178 -10.82 7.29 16.18
CA LEU A 178 -9.49 7.22 15.59
C LEU A 178 -8.70 6.02 16.11
N LEU A 179 -8.66 5.80 17.42
CA LEU A 179 -7.87 4.74 18.05
C LEU A 179 -8.15 3.34 17.48
N PRO A 180 -9.40 2.86 17.39
CA PRO A 180 -9.68 1.55 16.78
C PRO A 180 -9.24 1.47 15.32
N SER A 181 -9.38 2.57 14.57
CA SER A 181 -8.95 2.62 13.17
C SER A 181 -7.42 2.55 13.01
N VAL A 182 -6.69 3.20 13.92
CA VAL A 182 -5.22 3.12 13.98
C VAL A 182 -4.77 1.70 14.31
N PHE A 183 -5.38 1.05 15.30
CA PHE A 183 -5.05 -0.34 15.63
C PHE A 183 -5.34 -1.29 14.47
N SER A 184 -6.47 -1.14 13.79
CA SER A 184 -6.82 -1.97 12.63
C SER A 184 -5.83 -1.81 11.48
N SER A 185 -5.40 -0.59 11.16
CA SER A 185 -4.39 -0.31 10.14
C SER A 185 -2.98 -0.72 10.60
N GLY A 186 -2.72 -0.67 11.91
CA GLY A 186 -1.44 -0.96 12.53
C GLY A 186 -0.98 -2.41 12.34
N VAL A 187 -1.90 -3.36 12.25
CA VAL A 187 -1.56 -4.79 12.06
C VAL A 187 -0.71 -5.00 10.81
N THR A 188 -1.08 -4.36 9.69
CA THR A 188 -0.30 -4.43 8.44
C THR A 188 1.08 -3.77 8.61
N GLN A 189 1.16 -2.65 9.31
CA GLN A 189 2.41 -1.92 9.53
C GLN A 189 3.36 -2.71 10.45
N ILE A 190 2.83 -3.40 11.47
CA ILE A 190 3.61 -4.32 12.31
C ILE A 190 4.23 -5.43 11.46
N ASN A 191 3.49 -5.99 10.52
CA ASN A 191 4.01 -7.03 9.63
C ASN A 191 5.21 -6.53 8.79
N ILE A 192 5.09 -5.33 8.21
CA ILE A 192 6.18 -4.69 7.43
C ILE A 192 7.38 -4.42 8.34
N LEU A 193 7.14 -3.88 9.54
CA LEU A 193 8.19 -3.58 10.52
C LEU A 193 8.97 -4.84 10.91
N VAL A 194 8.27 -5.92 11.28
CA VAL A 194 8.92 -7.18 11.66
C VAL A 194 9.69 -7.78 10.49
N GLY A 195 9.14 -7.72 9.28
CA GLY A 195 9.85 -8.11 8.05
C GLY A 195 11.15 -7.31 7.86
N THR A 196 11.14 -6.00 8.11
CA THR A 196 12.32 -5.14 8.05
C THR A 196 13.34 -5.49 9.12
N ILE A 197 12.89 -5.74 10.37
CA ILE A 197 13.75 -6.18 11.47
C ILE A 197 14.48 -7.47 11.10
N ILE A 198 13.76 -8.48 10.61
CA ILE A 198 14.33 -9.77 10.22
C ILE A 198 15.30 -9.59 9.03
N ALA A 199 14.92 -8.81 8.02
CA ALA A 199 15.74 -8.55 6.85
C ALA A 199 17.06 -7.82 7.20
N SER A 200 17.08 -7.01 8.26
CA SER A 200 18.26 -6.25 8.67
C SER A 200 19.47 -7.11 9.02
N PHE A 201 19.25 -8.37 9.40
CA PHE A 201 20.33 -9.34 9.70
C PHE A 201 21.08 -9.85 8.46
N GLN A 202 20.60 -9.58 7.27
CA GLN A 202 21.25 -9.97 6.03
C GLN A 202 21.61 -8.75 5.18
N ALA A 203 22.83 -8.70 4.67
CA ALA A 203 23.31 -7.58 3.87
C ALA A 203 22.41 -7.30 2.67
N SER A 204 22.07 -6.03 2.46
CA SER A 204 21.24 -5.53 1.35
C SER A 204 19.80 -6.09 1.26
N ALA A 205 19.41 -7.01 2.15
CA ALA A 205 18.11 -7.68 2.08
C ALA A 205 16.93 -6.70 2.20
N VAL A 206 17.03 -5.68 3.07
CA VAL A 206 16.01 -4.63 3.22
C VAL A 206 15.77 -3.92 1.88
N SER A 207 16.85 -3.61 1.14
CA SER A 207 16.75 -2.98 -0.18
C SER A 207 16.13 -3.91 -1.21
N TYR A 208 16.53 -5.18 -1.26
CA TYR A 208 15.97 -6.17 -2.20
C TYR A 208 14.47 -6.33 -2.03
N LEU A 209 14.03 -6.43 -0.78
CA LEU A 209 12.60 -6.52 -0.45
C LEU A 209 11.85 -5.24 -0.79
N TYR A 210 12.44 -4.07 -0.54
CA TYR A 210 11.83 -2.79 -0.84
C TYR A 210 11.53 -2.62 -2.33
N TYR A 211 12.51 -2.91 -3.21
CA TYR A 211 12.31 -2.81 -4.66
C TYR A 211 11.29 -3.82 -5.18
N ALA A 212 11.31 -5.05 -4.68
CA ALA A 212 10.33 -6.06 -5.03
C ALA A 212 8.90 -5.65 -4.60
N ASP A 213 8.76 -5.15 -3.36
CA ASP A 213 7.48 -4.71 -2.80
C ASP A 213 6.87 -3.55 -3.61
N ARG A 214 7.68 -2.59 -4.09
CA ARG A 214 7.18 -1.49 -4.94
C ARG A 214 6.49 -1.97 -6.20
N VAL A 215 7.08 -2.93 -6.90
CA VAL A 215 6.49 -3.52 -8.12
C VAL A 215 5.22 -4.30 -7.77
N TYR A 216 5.26 -5.06 -6.68
CA TYR A 216 4.12 -5.84 -6.20
C TYR A 216 2.93 -4.95 -5.82
N GLN A 217 3.16 -3.85 -5.09
CA GLN A 217 2.11 -2.93 -4.63
C GLN A 217 1.33 -2.26 -5.76
N ILE A 218 1.95 -1.98 -6.91
CA ILE A 218 1.25 -1.43 -8.08
C ILE A 218 0.14 -2.38 -8.53
N ASN A 219 0.45 -3.66 -8.67
CA ASN A 219 -0.52 -4.67 -9.08
C ASN A 219 -1.61 -4.90 -8.02
N LEU A 220 -1.25 -4.86 -6.75
CA LEU A 220 -2.18 -4.98 -5.63
C LEU A 220 -3.19 -3.82 -5.61
N ALA A 221 -2.74 -2.60 -5.86
CA ALA A 221 -3.61 -1.42 -5.89
C ALA A 221 -4.71 -1.56 -6.97
N ILE A 222 -4.36 -2.07 -8.13
CA ILE A 222 -5.30 -2.27 -9.25
C ILE A 222 -6.25 -3.43 -8.96
N ALA A 223 -5.72 -4.61 -8.60
CA ALA A 223 -6.49 -5.85 -8.51
C ALA A 223 -7.31 -6.01 -7.20
N GLY A 224 -6.91 -5.35 -6.13
CA GLY A 224 -7.54 -5.51 -4.82
C GLY A 224 -8.20 -4.24 -4.29
N ILE A 225 -7.44 -3.17 -4.16
CA ILE A 225 -7.91 -1.94 -3.49
C ILE A 225 -9.00 -1.26 -4.31
N ALA A 226 -8.82 -1.10 -5.63
CA ALA A 226 -9.80 -0.43 -6.47
C ALA A 226 -11.16 -1.15 -6.46
N ILE A 227 -11.16 -2.48 -6.50
CA ILE A 227 -12.38 -3.29 -6.45
C ILE A 227 -13.06 -3.18 -5.09
N GLY A 228 -12.29 -3.30 -3.99
CA GLY A 228 -12.83 -3.18 -2.63
C GLY A 228 -13.52 -1.84 -2.38
N VAL A 229 -12.93 -0.75 -2.86
CA VAL A 229 -13.49 0.61 -2.72
C VAL A 229 -14.81 0.77 -3.48
N VAL A 230 -14.95 0.20 -4.67
CA VAL A 230 -16.17 0.31 -5.49
C VAL A 230 -17.28 -0.61 -4.98
N VAL A 231 -16.92 -1.80 -4.50
CA VAL A 231 -17.87 -2.85 -4.09
C VAL A 231 -18.52 -2.53 -2.75
N LEU A 232 -17.77 -1.99 -1.79
CA LEU A 232 -18.27 -1.75 -0.43
C LEU A 232 -19.53 -0.87 -0.36
N PRO A 233 -19.62 0.30 -1.03
CA PRO A 233 -20.83 1.12 -0.98
C PRO A 233 -22.07 0.42 -1.59
N GLN A 234 -21.85 -0.32 -2.69
CA GLN A 234 -22.92 -1.05 -3.35
C GLN A 234 -23.45 -2.18 -2.47
N LEU A 235 -22.55 -2.97 -1.87
CA LEU A 235 -22.94 -4.03 -0.92
C LEU A 235 -23.68 -3.47 0.27
N SER A 236 -23.17 -2.41 0.91
CA SER A 236 -23.81 -1.78 2.07
C SER A 236 -25.26 -1.33 1.76
N LYS A 237 -25.48 -0.76 0.55
CA LYS A 237 -26.82 -0.40 0.08
C LYS A 237 -27.76 -1.60 0.03
N TYR A 238 -27.33 -2.72 -0.59
CA TYR A 238 -28.21 -3.88 -0.76
C TYR A 238 -28.34 -4.74 0.50
N VAL A 239 -27.35 -4.73 1.38
CA VAL A 239 -27.45 -5.30 2.73
C VAL A 239 -28.51 -4.56 3.52
N HIS A 240 -28.52 -3.23 3.51
CA HIS A 240 -29.55 -2.42 4.17
C HIS A 240 -30.94 -2.69 3.59
N LEU A 241 -31.06 -2.87 2.28
CA LEU A 241 -32.30 -3.23 1.58
C LEU A 241 -32.68 -4.71 1.71
N LYS A 242 -31.88 -5.54 2.38
CA LYS A 242 -32.08 -7.00 2.58
C LYS A 242 -32.29 -7.78 1.27
N LYS A 243 -31.74 -7.33 0.14
CA LYS A 243 -31.89 -7.97 -1.18
C LYS A 243 -30.81 -9.02 -1.43
N LYS A 244 -30.97 -10.24 -0.83
CA LYS A 244 -29.99 -11.33 -0.87
C LYS A 244 -29.47 -11.67 -2.29
N SER A 245 -30.33 -11.75 -3.29
CA SER A 245 -29.94 -12.08 -4.68
C SER A 245 -28.98 -11.03 -5.28
N LYS A 246 -29.22 -9.74 -5.00
CA LYS A 246 -28.34 -8.66 -5.46
C LYS A 246 -27.00 -8.67 -4.70
N ILE A 247 -27.00 -8.96 -3.41
CA ILE A 247 -25.79 -9.09 -2.60
C ILE A 247 -24.89 -10.17 -3.20
N LEU A 248 -25.41 -11.39 -3.38
CA LEU A 248 -24.65 -12.51 -3.94
C LEU A 248 -24.12 -12.23 -5.35
N LEU A 249 -24.93 -11.56 -6.18
CA LEU A 249 -24.51 -11.17 -7.53
C LEU A 249 -23.30 -10.22 -7.50
N ILE A 250 -23.36 -9.18 -6.65
CA ILE A 250 -22.26 -8.19 -6.52
C ILE A 250 -21.02 -8.84 -5.93
N GLN A 251 -21.18 -9.72 -4.93
CA GLN A 251 -20.06 -10.44 -4.31
C GLN A 251 -19.33 -11.33 -5.32
N ASN A 252 -20.06 -12.17 -6.08
CA ASN A 252 -19.47 -13.04 -7.09
C ASN A 252 -18.80 -12.21 -8.21
N LYS A 253 -19.41 -11.09 -8.61
CA LYS A 253 -18.84 -10.19 -9.62
C LYS A 253 -17.56 -9.52 -9.15
N ALA A 254 -17.51 -9.10 -7.88
CA ALA A 254 -16.31 -8.52 -7.28
C ALA A 254 -15.13 -9.52 -7.28
N LEU A 255 -15.41 -10.78 -6.92
CA LEU A 255 -14.42 -11.85 -6.96
C LEU A 255 -13.96 -12.14 -8.40
N GLU A 256 -14.89 -12.19 -9.35
CA GLU A 256 -14.58 -12.37 -10.76
C GLU A 256 -13.63 -11.30 -11.28
N LEU A 257 -13.92 -10.02 -11.04
CA LEU A 257 -13.07 -8.90 -11.42
C LEU A 257 -11.71 -8.93 -10.73
N SER A 258 -11.69 -9.27 -9.43
CA SER A 258 -10.45 -9.39 -8.67
C SER A 258 -9.54 -10.47 -9.22
N MET A 259 -10.09 -11.65 -9.55
CA MET A 259 -9.33 -12.74 -10.16
C MET A 259 -8.93 -12.44 -11.61
N PHE A 260 -9.79 -11.76 -12.35
CA PHE A 260 -9.52 -11.34 -13.72
C PHE A 260 -8.29 -10.42 -13.83
N LEU A 261 -8.05 -9.58 -12.83
CA LEU A 261 -6.89 -8.69 -12.79
C LEU A 261 -5.69 -9.31 -12.08
N SER A 262 -5.90 -10.06 -10.99
CA SER A 262 -4.80 -10.56 -10.17
C SER A 262 -4.11 -11.80 -10.75
N LEU A 263 -4.84 -12.73 -11.37
CA LEU A 263 -4.25 -13.97 -11.89
C LEU A 263 -3.25 -13.74 -13.03
N PRO A 264 -3.56 -12.95 -14.11
CA PRO A 264 -2.57 -12.67 -15.13
C PRO A 264 -1.38 -11.87 -14.60
N ALA A 265 -1.61 -10.92 -13.68
CA ALA A 265 -0.55 -10.17 -13.04
C ALA A 265 0.38 -11.08 -12.21
N THR A 266 -0.18 -12.02 -11.46
CA THR A 266 0.59 -13.05 -10.73
C THR A 266 1.49 -13.83 -11.67
N ILE A 267 0.93 -14.39 -12.73
CA ILE A 267 1.69 -15.20 -13.70
C ILE A 267 2.76 -14.34 -14.37
N GLY A 268 2.43 -13.10 -14.74
CA GLY A 268 3.40 -12.15 -15.31
C GLY A 268 4.55 -11.83 -14.36
N LEU A 269 4.25 -11.56 -13.08
CA LEU A 269 5.28 -11.32 -12.06
C LEU A 269 6.15 -12.54 -11.79
N MET A 270 5.58 -13.74 -11.78
CA MET A 270 6.35 -14.96 -11.57
C MET A 270 7.27 -15.29 -12.75
N ILE A 271 6.77 -15.18 -13.99
CA ILE A 271 7.55 -15.51 -15.20
C ILE A 271 8.59 -14.45 -15.50
N GLY A 272 8.22 -13.17 -15.38
CA GLY A 272 9.05 -12.03 -15.80
C GLY A 272 9.73 -11.28 -14.65
N SER A 273 9.80 -11.85 -13.43
CA SER A 273 10.33 -11.16 -12.25
C SER A 273 11.73 -10.57 -12.48
N LYS A 274 12.60 -11.31 -13.14
CA LYS A 274 14.00 -10.91 -13.43
C LYS A 274 14.05 -9.76 -14.44
N GLU A 275 13.31 -9.90 -15.53
CA GLU A 275 13.23 -8.91 -16.61
C GLU A 275 12.57 -7.62 -16.13
N ILE A 276 11.53 -7.74 -15.29
CA ILE A 276 10.84 -6.60 -14.70
C ILE A 276 11.77 -5.82 -13.78
N ILE A 277 12.44 -6.49 -12.82
CA ILE A 277 13.38 -5.83 -11.89
C ILE A 277 14.58 -5.25 -12.66
N SER A 278 15.14 -6.01 -13.64
CA SER A 278 16.26 -5.54 -14.45
C SER A 278 15.90 -4.29 -15.26
N ALA A 279 14.72 -4.28 -15.89
CA ALA A 279 14.33 -3.17 -16.74
C ALA A 279 13.95 -1.91 -15.94
N LEU A 280 13.40 -2.06 -14.75
CA LEU A 280 12.98 -0.92 -13.91
C LEU A 280 14.14 -0.35 -13.09
N PHE A 281 15.00 -1.21 -12.53
CA PHE A 281 15.99 -0.80 -11.52
C PHE A 281 17.42 -1.16 -11.87
N GLY A 282 17.68 -2.08 -12.80
CA GLY A 282 19.01 -2.61 -13.14
C GLY A 282 19.91 -1.61 -13.87
N TYR A 283 20.18 -0.46 -13.23
CA TYR A 283 21.04 0.62 -13.75
C TYR A 283 21.98 1.12 -12.66
N GLY A 284 23.12 1.67 -13.07
CA GLY A 284 24.10 2.28 -12.16
C GLY A 284 24.59 1.32 -11.09
N SER A 285 24.43 1.68 -9.83
CA SER A 285 24.86 0.87 -8.67
C SER A 285 23.96 -0.33 -8.35
N PHE A 286 22.81 -0.48 -9.03
CA PHE A 286 21.94 -1.63 -8.85
C PHE A 286 22.43 -2.78 -9.74
N ASP A 287 23.35 -3.55 -9.22
CA ASP A 287 24.09 -4.60 -9.93
C ASP A 287 23.24 -5.84 -10.26
N LEU A 288 23.84 -6.78 -10.99
CA LEU A 288 23.15 -8.03 -11.37
C LEU A 288 22.75 -8.88 -10.16
N ILE A 289 23.54 -8.84 -9.07
CA ILE A 289 23.22 -9.56 -7.82
C ILE A 289 21.96 -8.96 -7.19
N SER A 290 21.87 -7.64 -7.15
CA SER A 290 20.66 -6.92 -6.68
C SER A 290 19.44 -7.24 -7.53
N VAL A 291 19.60 -7.32 -8.86
CA VAL A 291 18.53 -7.76 -9.77
C VAL A 291 18.07 -9.17 -9.43
N ILE A 292 19.00 -10.14 -9.30
CA ILE A 292 18.65 -11.53 -9.01
C ILE A 292 17.92 -11.66 -7.68
N ASN A 293 18.44 -11.03 -6.63
CA ASN A 293 17.85 -11.14 -5.29
C ASN A 293 16.49 -10.45 -5.18
N SER A 294 16.35 -9.25 -5.74
CA SER A 294 15.05 -8.56 -5.76
C SER A 294 14.03 -9.30 -6.64
N SER A 295 14.46 -9.93 -7.74
CA SER A 295 13.56 -10.71 -8.58
C SER A 295 13.08 -11.99 -7.91
N LYS A 296 13.92 -12.66 -7.11
CA LYS A 296 13.49 -13.80 -6.28
C LYS A 296 12.42 -13.36 -5.27
N ALA A 297 12.62 -12.22 -4.61
CA ALA A 297 11.62 -11.67 -3.69
C ALA A 297 10.30 -11.35 -4.41
N LEU A 298 10.36 -10.71 -5.60
CA LEU A 298 9.20 -10.39 -6.41
C LEU A 298 8.43 -11.63 -6.86
N TYR A 299 9.14 -12.70 -7.25
CA TYR A 299 8.54 -13.99 -7.60
C TYR A 299 7.63 -14.51 -6.49
N TYR A 300 8.14 -14.56 -5.26
CA TYR A 300 7.37 -15.06 -4.11
C TYR A 300 6.27 -14.11 -3.66
N PHE A 301 6.46 -12.80 -3.72
CA PHE A 301 5.38 -11.83 -3.51
C PHE A 301 4.27 -11.99 -4.56
N GLY A 302 4.63 -12.23 -5.82
CA GLY A 302 3.69 -12.47 -6.90
C GLY A 302 2.71 -13.60 -6.60
N PHE A 303 3.18 -14.69 -5.98
CA PHE A 303 2.33 -15.81 -5.57
C PHE A 303 1.26 -15.42 -4.53
N GLY A 304 1.54 -14.42 -3.69
CA GLY A 304 0.60 -13.88 -2.71
C GLY A 304 -0.44 -12.90 -3.29
N LEU A 305 -0.25 -12.37 -4.50
CA LEU A 305 -1.07 -11.31 -5.06
C LEU A 305 -2.58 -11.65 -5.11
N PRO A 306 -3.01 -12.86 -5.60
CA PRO A 306 -4.43 -13.19 -5.61
C PRO A 306 -5.01 -13.30 -4.21
N ALA A 307 -4.25 -13.82 -3.25
CA ALA A 307 -4.69 -13.92 -1.86
C ALA A 307 -4.94 -12.53 -1.25
N PHE A 308 -4.03 -11.57 -1.45
CA PHE A 308 -4.23 -10.19 -1.00
C PHE A 308 -5.43 -9.53 -1.65
N ALA A 309 -5.64 -9.76 -2.94
CA ALA A 309 -6.81 -9.24 -3.64
C ALA A 309 -8.11 -9.83 -3.05
N LEU A 310 -8.14 -11.13 -2.77
CA LEU A 310 -9.25 -11.81 -2.10
C LEU A 310 -9.49 -11.26 -0.68
N ILE A 311 -8.44 -11.02 0.12
CA ILE A 311 -8.57 -10.44 1.45
C ILE A 311 -9.30 -9.09 1.39
N LYS A 312 -8.96 -8.22 0.43
CA LYS A 312 -9.61 -6.90 0.27
C LYS A 312 -11.09 -7.05 -0.09
N VAL A 313 -11.43 -7.98 -0.98
CA VAL A 313 -12.81 -8.23 -1.39
C VAL A 313 -13.61 -8.87 -0.25
N PHE A 314 -13.10 -9.92 0.40
CA PHE A 314 -13.80 -10.60 1.51
C PHE A 314 -13.98 -9.67 2.72
N SER A 315 -12.96 -8.87 3.06
CA SER A 315 -13.09 -7.88 4.13
C SER A 315 -14.21 -6.88 3.86
N SER A 316 -14.40 -6.46 2.59
CA SER A 316 -15.50 -5.57 2.23
C SER A 316 -16.88 -6.20 2.46
N PHE A 317 -17.00 -7.54 2.36
CA PHE A 317 -18.25 -8.25 2.65
C PHE A 317 -18.60 -8.22 4.14
N PHE A 318 -17.60 -8.38 5.01
CA PHE A 318 -17.78 -8.20 6.45
C PHE A 318 -18.12 -6.75 6.80
N PHE A 319 -17.40 -5.79 6.25
CA PHE A 319 -17.62 -4.36 6.52
C PHE A 319 -19.03 -3.90 6.10
N ALA A 320 -19.54 -4.41 4.98
CA ALA A 320 -20.89 -4.14 4.54
C ALA A 320 -21.97 -4.65 5.55
N ASN A 321 -21.63 -5.69 6.32
CA ASN A 321 -22.46 -6.23 7.40
C ASN A 321 -22.13 -5.64 8.79
N HIS A 322 -21.38 -4.53 8.84
CA HIS A 322 -20.94 -3.85 10.07
C HIS A 322 -20.01 -4.70 10.97
N ASP A 323 -19.45 -5.80 10.45
CA ASP A 323 -18.48 -6.63 11.16
C ASP A 323 -17.06 -6.21 10.76
N THR A 324 -16.43 -5.40 11.60
CA THR A 324 -15.03 -5.01 11.47
C THR A 324 -14.09 -5.87 12.32
N LYS A 325 -14.65 -6.62 13.28
CA LYS A 325 -13.89 -7.39 14.26
C LYS A 325 -13.33 -8.67 13.66
N THR A 326 -14.16 -9.42 12.93
CA THR A 326 -13.75 -10.70 12.33
C THR A 326 -12.54 -10.54 11.38
N PRO A 327 -12.54 -9.62 10.39
CA PRO A 327 -11.36 -9.40 9.56
C PRO A 327 -10.13 -8.93 10.34
N PHE A 328 -10.31 -8.15 11.40
CA PHE A 328 -9.21 -7.71 12.25
C PHE A 328 -8.53 -8.88 12.96
N TYR A 329 -9.30 -9.75 13.64
CA TYR A 329 -8.72 -10.90 14.35
C TYR A 329 -8.06 -11.89 13.41
N ILE A 330 -8.66 -12.17 12.25
CA ILE A 330 -8.08 -13.06 11.24
C ILE A 330 -6.76 -12.47 10.71
N SER A 331 -6.74 -11.17 10.40
CA SER A 331 -5.52 -10.48 9.95
C SER A 331 -4.43 -10.50 11.03
N PHE A 332 -4.79 -10.30 12.30
CA PHE A 332 -3.86 -10.37 13.41
C PHE A 332 -3.22 -11.76 13.54
N ILE A 333 -4.03 -12.83 13.49
CA ILE A 333 -3.52 -14.21 13.52
C ILE A 333 -2.61 -14.46 12.29
N SER A 334 -2.99 -13.97 11.13
CA SER A 334 -2.19 -14.12 9.91
C SER A 334 -0.82 -13.45 10.03
N VAL A 335 -0.74 -12.30 10.69
CA VAL A 335 0.54 -11.63 10.98
C VAL A 335 1.39 -12.47 11.95
N LEU A 336 0.79 -13.07 12.97
CA LEU A 336 1.51 -13.99 13.87
C LEU A 336 2.05 -15.21 13.11
N VAL A 337 1.27 -15.79 12.20
CA VAL A 337 1.72 -16.87 11.32
C VAL A 337 2.90 -16.43 10.45
N ASN A 338 2.82 -15.23 9.85
CA ASN A 338 3.91 -14.67 9.06
C ASN A 338 5.20 -14.53 9.89
N ILE A 339 5.09 -13.92 11.08
CA ILE A 339 6.22 -13.71 11.99
C ILE A 339 6.85 -15.05 12.38
N PHE A 340 6.01 -16.02 12.76
CA PHE A 340 6.48 -17.34 13.16
C PHE A 340 7.27 -18.03 12.03
N ILE A 341 6.69 -18.09 10.81
CA ILE A 341 7.36 -18.72 9.66
C ILE A 341 8.65 -17.96 9.31
N SER A 342 8.61 -16.63 9.31
CA SER A 342 9.78 -15.80 8.97
C SER A 342 10.93 -16.03 9.96
N LEU A 343 10.65 -16.03 11.28
CA LEU A 343 11.68 -16.23 12.30
C LEU A 343 12.23 -17.65 12.31
N TYR A 344 11.34 -18.65 12.19
CA TYR A 344 11.73 -20.07 12.29
C TYR A 344 12.64 -20.49 11.12
N TYR A 345 12.30 -20.09 9.90
CA TYR A 345 13.00 -20.50 8.70
C TYR A 345 14.05 -19.48 8.18
N PHE A 346 14.26 -18.36 8.87
CA PHE A 346 15.21 -17.35 8.40
C PHE A 346 16.64 -17.88 8.25
N ARG A 347 17.07 -18.77 9.13
CA ARG A 347 18.41 -19.38 9.09
C ARG A 347 18.64 -20.23 7.85
N ASP A 348 17.59 -20.92 7.36
CA ASP A 348 17.70 -21.84 6.22
C ASP A 348 17.54 -21.14 4.88
N PHE A 349 16.62 -20.18 4.78
CA PHE A 349 16.23 -19.52 3.52
C PHE A 349 16.71 -18.06 3.41
N GLY A 350 17.26 -17.49 4.47
CA GLY A 350 17.65 -16.08 4.50
C GLY A 350 16.44 -15.15 4.29
N PHE A 351 16.69 -13.97 3.69
CA PHE A 351 15.64 -12.95 3.49
C PHE A 351 14.48 -13.41 2.59
N ILE A 352 14.68 -14.43 1.76
CA ILE A 352 13.65 -14.94 0.83
C ILE A 352 12.46 -15.54 1.59
N ILE A 353 12.67 -15.99 2.84
CA ILE A 353 11.57 -16.49 3.66
C ILE A 353 10.50 -15.42 3.92
N ILE A 354 10.85 -14.13 3.95
CA ILE A 354 9.93 -13.03 4.25
C ILE A 354 8.81 -12.93 3.20
N PRO A 355 9.10 -12.83 1.87
CA PRO A 355 8.04 -12.87 0.87
C PRO A 355 7.30 -14.21 0.78
N ILE A 356 7.97 -15.34 1.07
CA ILE A 356 7.31 -16.66 1.15
C ILE A 356 6.31 -16.68 2.31
N ALA A 357 6.73 -16.31 3.51
CA ALA A 357 5.86 -16.26 4.69
C ALA A 357 4.70 -15.27 4.50
N THR A 358 4.97 -14.13 3.85
CA THR A 358 3.95 -13.13 3.50
C THR A 358 2.90 -13.73 2.55
N SER A 359 3.30 -14.49 1.56
CA SER A 359 2.38 -15.17 0.64
C SER A 359 1.58 -16.27 1.33
N ILE A 360 2.23 -17.13 2.12
CA ILE A 360 1.56 -18.20 2.88
C ILE A 360 0.53 -17.61 3.86
N SER A 361 0.93 -16.62 4.65
CA SER A 361 0.04 -15.97 5.62
C SER A 361 -1.14 -15.25 4.97
N SER A 362 -0.94 -14.72 3.76
CA SER A 362 -2.01 -14.09 2.98
C SER A 362 -3.02 -15.10 2.47
N TRP A 363 -2.57 -16.26 1.97
CA TRP A 363 -3.45 -17.34 1.60
C TRP A 363 -4.20 -17.91 2.82
N PHE A 364 -3.52 -18.07 3.95
CA PHE A 364 -4.18 -18.46 5.21
C PHE A 364 -5.28 -17.45 5.57
N ASN A 365 -5.00 -16.13 5.54
CA ASN A 365 -5.98 -15.08 5.81
C ASN A 365 -7.19 -15.19 4.85
N ALA A 366 -6.93 -15.26 3.54
CA ALA A 366 -8.00 -15.33 2.53
C ALA A 366 -8.90 -16.57 2.73
N ILE A 367 -8.30 -17.73 3.01
CA ILE A 367 -9.03 -18.99 3.24
C ILE A 367 -9.88 -18.88 4.52
N VAL A 368 -9.31 -18.38 5.61
CA VAL A 368 -10.04 -18.25 6.88
C VAL A 368 -11.19 -17.23 6.74
N LEU A 369 -10.97 -16.08 6.09
CA LEU A 369 -12.04 -15.13 5.79
C LEU A 369 -13.18 -15.77 4.99
N PHE A 370 -12.84 -16.53 3.96
CA PHE A 370 -13.82 -17.26 3.16
C PHE A 370 -14.62 -18.29 3.99
N LEU A 371 -13.94 -19.07 4.82
CA LEU A 371 -14.59 -20.06 5.69
C LEU A 371 -15.56 -19.40 6.67
N PHE A 372 -15.18 -18.28 7.28
CA PHE A 372 -16.06 -17.50 8.17
C PHE A 372 -17.26 -16.92 7.43
N LEU A 373 -17.06 -16.37 6.19
CA LEU A 373 -18.19 -15.90 5.36
C LEU A 373 -19.18 -17.02 5.05
N LYS A 374 -18.68 -18.22 4.76
CA LYS A 374 -19.50 -19.40 4.50
C LYS A 374 -20.23 -19.86 5.77
N TYR A 375 -19.53 -19.91 6.91
CA TYR A 375 -20.11 -20.29 8.21
C TYR A 375 -21.25 -19.36 8.62
N GLN A 376 -21.08 -18.05 8.42
CA GLN A 376 -22.11 -17.04 8.72
C GLN A 376 -23.21 -16.96 7.65
N ASN A 377 -23.20 -17.78 6.61
CA ASN A 377 -24.12 -17.72 5.47
C ASN A 377 -24.18 -16.36 4.77
N LEU A 378 -23.10 -15.59 4.79
CA LEU A 378 -22.97 -14.28 4.17
C LEU A 378 -22.54 -14.34 2.71
N PHE A 379 -22.03 -15.49 2.26
CA PHE A 379 -21.53 -15.67 0.90
C PHE A 379 -21.70 -17.12 0.40
N SER A 380 -22.02 -17.24 -0.89
CA SER A 380 -21.99 -18.50 -1.63
C SER A 380 -21.50 -18.28 -3.06
N PHE A 381 -20.75 -19.24 -3.58
CA PHE A 381 -20.37 -19.24 -4.99
C PHE A 381 -21.57 -19.53 -5.89
N ASN A 382 -21.67 -18.77 -6.99
CA ASN A 382 -22.57 -19.09 -8.09
C ASN A 382 -21.84 -19.99 -9.11
N ASN A 383 -22.52 -20.96 -9.71
CA ASN A 383 -21.97 -21.82 -10.74
C ASN A 383 -21.37 -21.03 -11.92
N VAL A 384 -21.97 -19.87 -12.25
CA VAL A 384 -21.44 -18.97 -13.28
C VAL A 384 -20.05 -18.45 -12.92
N PHE A 385 -19.85 -18.07 -11.64
CA PHE A 385 -18.53 -17.62 -11.17
C PHE A 385 -17.49 -18.75 -11.29
N ILE A 386 -17.83 -19.97 -10.88
CA ILE A 386 -16.90 -21.11 -10.93
C ILE A 386 -16.43 -21.38 -12.37
N ILE A 387 -17.36 -21.42 -13.31
CA ILE A 387 -17.02 -21.59 -14.73
C ILE A 387 -16.15 -20.47 -15.25
N ARG A 388 -16.48 -19.22 -14.91
CA ARG A 388 -15.70 -18.05 -15.33
C ARG A 388 -14.32 -18.01 -14.69
N PHE A 389 -14.19 -18.41 -13.42
CA PHE A 389 -12.91 -18.52 -12.73
C PHE A 389 -11.95 -19.47 -13.48
N PHE A 390 -12.40 -20.65 -13.88
CA PHE A 390 -11.56 -21.58 -14.65
C PHE A 390 -11.21 -21.04 -16.03
N LYS A 391 -12.11 -20.31 -16.68
CA LYS A 391 -11.81 -19.63 -17.93
C LYS A 391 -10.76 -18.53 -17.76
N ILE A 392 -10.88 -17.71 -16.71
CA ILE A 392 -9.89 -16.67 -16.38
C ILE A 392 -8.53 -17.31 -16.08
N LEU A 393 -8.50 -18.38 -15.31
CA LEU A 393 -7.28 -19.12 -15.00
C LEU A 393 -6.63 -19.66 -16.28
N PHE A 394 -7.41 -20.30 -17.16
CA PHE A 394 -6.93 -20.79 -18.45
C PHE A 394 -6.36 -19.65 -19.32
N ALA A 395 -7.11 -18.54 -19.49
CA ALA A 395 -6.63 -17.38 -20.24
C ALA A 395 -5.33 -16.80 -19.65
N SER A 396 -5.21 -16.77 -18.33
CA SER A 396 -4.02 -16.28 -17.65
C SER A 396 -2.80 -17.20 -17.86
N VAL A 397 -3.00 -18.52 -17.86
CA VAL A 397 -1.93 -19.48 -18.16
C VAL A 397 -1.49 -19.38 -19.64
N VAL A 398 -2.43 -19.29 -20.56
CA VAL A 398 -2.14 -19.11 -22.01
C VAL A 398 -1.40 -17.81 -22.24
N MET A 399 -1.82 -16.70 -21.60
CA MET A 399 -1.08 -15.44 -21.62
C MET A 399 0.34 -15.60 -21.03
N GLY A 400 0.49 -16.35 -19.96
CA GLY A 400 1.81 -16.62 -19.36
C GLY A 400 2.76 -17.36 -20.31
N ILE A 401 2.26 -18.34 -21.05
CA ILE A 401 3.04 -19.05 -22.09
C ILE A 401 3.44 -18.08 -23.20
N PHE A 402 2.53 -17.25 -23.66
CA PHE A 402 2.81 -16.23 -24.68
C PHE A 402 3.82 -15.19 -24.17
N PHE A 403 3.69 -14.73 -22.94
CA PHE A 403 4.63 -13.82 -22.29
C PHE A 403 6.03 -14.42 -22.21
N LYS A 404 6.13 -15.68 -21.80
CA LYS A 404 7.42 -16.40 -21.75
C LYS A 404 8.04 -16.53 -23.14
N TYR A 405 7.24 -16.83 -24.16
CA TYR A 405 7.68 -16.90 -25.53
C TYR A 405 8.24 -15.56 -26.02
N LEU A 406 7.55 -14.44 -25.74
CA LEU A 406 8.05 -13.11 -26.09
C LEU A 406 9.36 -12.77 -25.38
N ILE A 407 9.49 -13.10 -24.07
CA ILE A 407 10.75 -12.92 -23.34
C ILE A 407 11.88 -13.68 -24.02
N THR A 408 11.62 -14.90 -24.51
CA THR A 408 12.65 -15.71 -25.19
C THR A 408 13.05 -15.10 -26.54
N ILE A 409 12.10 -14.61 -27.35
CA ILE A 409 12.39 -13.94 -28.62
C ILE A 409 13.25 -12.68 -28.40
N PHE A 410 12.87 -11.86 -27.41
CA PHE A 410 13.54 -10.59 -27.14
C PHE A 410 14.63 -10.71 -26.08
N GLN A 411 15.14 -11.91 -25.80
CA GLN A 411 16.11 -12.16 -24.73
C GLN A 411 17.35 -11.27 -24.84
N MET A 412 17.89 -11.08 -26.03
CA MET A 412 19.06 -10.22 -26.27
C MET A 412 18.80 -8.75 -25.93
N ASN A 413 17.58 -8.29 -26.17
CA ASN A 413 17.16 -6.91 -25.90
C ASN A 413 16.83 -6.68 -24.40
N LEU A 414 16.54 -7.75 -23.66
CA LEU A 414 16.25 -7.74 -22.21
C LEU A 414 17.47 -7.99 -21.35
N LEU A 415 18.66 -8.19 -21.95
CA LEU A 415 19.92 -8.35 -21.19
C LEU A 415 20.12 -7.18 -20.23
N TYR A 416 20.74 -7.46 -19.07
CA TYR A 416 21.06 -6.44 -18.06
C TYR A 416 21.82 -5.23 -18.65
N THR A 417 22.70 -5.46 -19.60
CA THR A 417 23.54 -4.46 -20.26
C THR A 417 22.81 -3.66 -21.37
N SER A 418 21.61 -4.08 -21.78
CA SER A 418 20.87 -3.42 -22.85
C SER A 418 20.25 -2.10 -22.39
N ASN A 419 20.48 -1.02 -23.15
CA ASN A 419 19.90 0.30 -22.88
C ASN A 419 18.39 0.37 -23.19
N LEU A 420 17.89 -0.51 -24.05
CA LEU A 420 16.49 -0.52 -24.50
C LEU A 420 15.61 -1.53 -23.77
N LYS A 421 16.12 -2.19 -22.71
CA LYS A 421 15.41 -3.24 -21.97
C LYS A 421 14.05 -2.79 -21.42
N LEU A 422 13.94 -1.53 -20.96
CA LEU A 422 12.68 -0.97 -20.49
C LEU A 422 11.65 -0.85 -21.62
N PHE A 423 12.06 -0.39 -22.80
CA PHE A 423 11.19 -0.27 -23.98
C PHE A 423 10.65 -1.63 -24.41
N TYR A 424 11.52 -2.63 -24.53
CA TYR A 424 11.11 -3.98 -24.92
C TYR A 424 10.24 -4.64 -23.85
N LEU A 425 10.51 -4.42 -22.55
CA LEU A 425 9.65 -4.91 -21.50
C LEU A 425 8.23 -4.32 -21.62
N ILE A 426 8.10 -3.01 -21.79
CA ILE A 426 6.80 -2.35 -21.98
C ILE A 426 6.07 -2.92 -23.20
N LEU A 427 6.76 -3.09 -24.31
CA LEU A 427 6.20 -3.70 -25.53
C LEU A 427 5.65 -5.11 -25.25
N ILE A 428 6.44 -5.96 -24.62
CA ILE A 428 6.07 -7.35 -24.28
C ILE A 428 4.88 -7.38 -23.33
N VAL A 429 4.86 -6.53 -22.29
CA VAL A 429 3.74 -6.43 -21.36
C VAL A 429 2.47 -5.98 -22.05
N LEU A 430 2.54 -4.98 -22.95
CA LEU A 430 1.39 -4.51 -23.71
C LEU A 430 0.86 -5.60 -24.65
N MET A 431 1.74 -6.27 -25.42
CA MET A 431 1.35 -7.37 -26.30
C MET A 431 0.69 -8.52 -25.52
N SER A 432 1.26 -8.91 -24.39
CA SER A 432 0.73 -9.97 -23.55
C SER A 432 -0.61 -9.59 -22.91
N SER A 433 -0.75 -8.34 -22.50
CA SER A 433 -2.01 -7.82 -21.96
C SER A 433 -3.11 -7.82 -23.03
N LEU A 434 -2.82 -7.34 -24.24
CA LEU A 434 -3.76 -7.38 -25.36
C LEU A 434 -4.16 -8.83 -25.68
N PHE A 435 -3.18 -9.74 -25.74
CA PHE A 435 -3.43 -11.14 -25.96
C PHE A 435 -4.33 -11.78 -24.88
N TYR A 436 -4.11 -11.41 -23.60
CA TYR A 436 -4.96 -11.83 -22.49
C TYR A 436 -6.40 -11.34 -22.64
N PHE A 437 -6.60 -10.06 -22.98
CA PHE A 437 -7.95 -9.51 -23.21
C PHE A 437 -8.63 -10.18 -24.39
N CYS A 438 -7.94 -10.39 -25.51
CA CYS A 438 -8.47 -11.09 -26.68
C CYS A 438 -8.88 -12.53 -26.34
N THR A 439 -8.01 -13.30 -25.69
CA THR A 439 -8.31 -14.69 -25.30
C THR A 439 -9.47 -14.76 -24.31
N SER A 440 -9.49 -13.88 -23.30
CA SER A 440 -10.56 -13.81 -22.30
C SER A 440 -11.92 -13.47 -22.94
N PHE A 441 -11.92 -12.61 -23.94
CA PHE A 441 -13.13 -12.25 -24.69
C PHE A 441 -13.61 -13.41 -25.56
N LEU A 442 -12.72 -14.06 -26.31
CA LEU A 442 -13.02 -15.22 -27.17
C LEU A 442 -13.65 -16.39 -26.40
N ILE A 443 -13.10 -16.73 -25.23
CA ILE A 443 -13.63 -17.83 -24.40
C ILE A 443 -14.82 -17.40 -23.53
N ARG A 444 -15.27 -16.14 -23.66
CA ARG A 444 -16.34 -15.55 -22.84
C ARG A 444 -16.07 -15.67 -21.34
N ALA A 445 -14.81 -15.51 -20.94
CA ALA A 445 -14.44 -15.35 -19.54
C ALA A 445 -14.87 -13.98 -19.01
N PHE A 446 -14.94 -12.99 -19.91
CA PHE A 446 -15.28 -11.61 -19.62
C PHE A 446 -16.10 -11.03 -20.78
N ASN A 447 -17.15 -10.25 -20.48
CA ASN A 447 -17.99 -9.57 -21.47
C ASN A 447 -17.88 -8.05 -21.27
N SER A 448 -18.04 -7.27 -22.36
CA SER A 448 -17.99 -5.80 -22.30
C SER A 448 -19.02 -5.19 -21.31
N ASN A 449 -20.16 -5.85 -21.10
CA ASN A 449 -21.16 -5.45 -20.12
C ASN A 449 -20.67 -5.62 -18.66
N ASP A 450 -19.65 -6.43 -18.44
CA ASP A 450 -19.09 -6.69 -17.11
C ASP A 450 -18.28 -5.50 -16.59
N LEU A 451 -17.77 -4.63 -17.47
CA LEU A 451 -17.12 -3.36 -17.11
C LEU A 451 -18.13 -2.30 -16.63
N LYS A 452 -19.38 -2.43 -17.03
CA LYS A 452 -20.44 -1.51 -16.60
C LYS A 452 -20.99 -2.01 -15.25
N LEU A 453 -20.40 -1.55 -14.15
CA LEU A 453 -20.94 -1.74 -12.80
C LEU A 453 -22.26 -0.95 -12.58
N LYS A 454 -23.02 -0.71 -13.66
CA LYS A 454 -24.39 -0.14 -13.56
C LYS A 454 -25.36 -1.27 -13.27
N TYR A 455 -25.83 -1.32 -12.00
CA TYR A 455 -26.92 -2.19 -11.53
C TYR A 455 -28.12 -1.37 -11.09
#